data_bb1fb6bab7c6ac62088f7505ccc5371c
#
_entry.id   bb1fb6bab7c6ac62088f7505ccc5371c
#
_cell.length_a   1.000
_cell.length_b   1.000
_cell.length_c   1.000
_cell.angle_alpha   90.00
_cell.angle_beta   90.00
_cell.angle_gamma   90.00
#
_symmetry.space_group_name_H-M   'P 1'
#
loop_
_entity.id
_entity.type
_entity.pdbx_description
1 polymer ?
#
loop_
_entity_poly.entity_id
_entity_poly.type
_entity_poly.pdbx_seq_one_letter_code
_entity_poly.pdbx_strand_id
1 'polypeptide(L)'
;MAFELDSNNFKIRLKEVRKTRKLTQQELAAKTGIPVTSIAHFESGSRKPSLENFYKLIVVLNVSADYILGRSEKMSASGVDPIMNTLQKLPEVERRMIERFITSLESGHTKPEG
;
A
#
# COMPACT_ATOMS: atom_id res chain seq x y z
N MET A 1 -4.53 9.81 -29.15
CA MET A 1 -4.69 9.50 -27.72
C MET A 1 -3.41 9.90 -27.00
N ALA A 2 -3.55 10.63 -25.94
CA ALA A 2 -2.40 11.04 -25.15
C ALA A 2 -2.11 10.02 -24.05
N PHE A 3 -0.84 9.72 -23.83
CA PHE A 3 -0.42 8.85 -22.75
C PHE A 3 0.18 9.72 -21.66
N GLU A 4 -0.68 10.26 -20.82
CA GLU A 4 -0.26 11.18 -19.78
C GLU A 4 -0.49 10.57 -18.42
N LEU A 5 0.41 10.89 -17.49
CA LEU A 5 0.23 10.52 -16.10
C LEU A 5 -0.93 11.32 -15.53
N ASP A 6 -1.87 10.63 -14.89
CA ASP A 6 -2.95 11.29 -14.19
C ASP A 6 -2.43 11.76 -12.84
N SER A 7 -1.98 12.99 -12.78
CA SER A 7 -1.39 13.55 -11.57
C SER A 7 -2.39 13.61 -10.41
N ASN A 8 -3.68 13.75 -10.72
CA ASN A 8 -4.68 13.75 -9.66
C ASN A 8 -4.77 12.40 -8.98
N ASN A 9 -4.79 11.31 -9.78
CA ASN A 9 -4.80 9.98 -9.19
C ASN A 9 -3.56 9.73 -8.36
N PHE A 10 -2.40 10.13 -8.86
CA PHE A 10 -1.15 9.88 -8.16
C PHE A 10 -1.15 10.56 -6.78
N LYS A 11 -1.44 11.85 -6.74
CA LYS A 11 -1.35 12.59 -5.47
C LYS A 11 -2.37 12.08 -4.46
N ILE A 12 -3.58 11.77 -4.92
CA ILE A 12 -4.63 11.28 -4.04
C ILE A 12 -4.28 9.92 -3.50
N ARG A 13 -3.85 9.01 -4.36
CA ARG A 13 -3.53 7.65 -3.94
C ARG A 13 -2.28 7.57 -3.09
N LEU A 14 -1.29 8.43 -3.35
CA LEU A 14 -0.11 8.49 -2.50
C LEU A 14 -0.50 8.83 -1.06
N LYS A 15 -1.30 9.87 -0.89
CA LYS A 15 -1.75 10.28 0.44
C LYS A 15 -2.62 9.22 1.07
N GLU A 16 -3.50 8.62 0.29
CA GLU A 16 -4.39 7.56 0.76
C GLU A 16 -3.60 6.37 1.28
N VAL A 17 -2.63 5.89 0.50
CA VAL A 17 -1.82 4.74 0.89
C VAL A 17 -1.01 5.06 2.13
N ARG A 18 -0.41 6.26 2.18
CA ARG A 18 0.35 6.65 3.36
C ARG A 18 -0.51 6.57 4.62
N LYS A 19 -1.73 7.09 4.55
CA LYS A 19 -2.64 7.05 5.69
C LYS A 19 -3.08 5.64 6.01
N THR A 20 -3.31 4.83 5.00
CA THR A 20 -3.66 3.42 5.20
C THR A 20 -2.55 2.70 5.93
N ARG A 21 -1.30 3.03 5.65
CA ARG A 21 -0.15 2.46 6.35
C ARG A 21 0.10 3.13 7.70
N LYS A 22 -0.74 4.11 8.08
CA LYS A 22 -0.67 4.81 9.36
C LYS A 22 0.64 5.55 9.56
N LEU A 23 1.12 6.16 8.49
CA LEU A 23 2.35 6.94 8.51
C LEU A 23 2.05 8.42 8.38
N THR A 24 2.78 9.25 9.14
CA THR A 24 2.78 10.69 8.89
C THR A 24 3.71 10.99 7.73
N GLN A 25 3.62 12.20 7.19
CA GLN A 25 4.56 12.62 6.15
C GLN A 25 6.00 12.54 6.64
N GLN A 26 6.24 12.92 7.90
CA GLN A 26 7.57 12.85 8.47
C GLN A 26 8.06 11.43 8.60
N GLU A 27 7.19 10.52 9.00
CA GLU A 27 7.58 9.11 9.12
C GLU A 27 7.89 8.51 7.76
N LEU A 28 7.09 8.84 6.76
CA LEU A 28 7.36 8.36 5.40
C LEU A 28 8.68 8.93 4.89
N ALA A 29 8.94 10.19 5.16
CA ALA A 29 10.20 10.84 4.79
C ALA A 29 11.38 10.11 5.44
N ALA A 30 11.27 9.80 6.73
CA ALA A 30 12.34 9.12 7.45
C ALA A 30 12.60 7.72 6.88
N LYS A 31 11.53 7.01 6.51
CA LYS A 31 11.68 5.65 6.00
C LYS A 31 12.22 5.60 4.57
N THR A 32 11.94 6.63 3.78
CA THR A 32 12.37 6.65 2.38
C THR A 32 13.68 7.41 2.17
N GLY A 33 14.05 8.26 3.12
CA GLY A 33 15.17 9.16 2.93
C GLY A 33 14.84 10.35 2.03
N ILE A 34 13.57 10.54 1.72
CA ILE A 34 13.11 11.67 0.92
C ILE A 34 12.77 12.82 1.87
N PRO A 35 13.17 14.07 1.54
CA PRO A 35 12.83 15.19 2.40
C PRO A 35 11.32 15.33 2.58
N VAL A 36 10.89 15.68 3.78
CA VAL A 36 9.45 15.77 4.07
C VAL A 36 8.78 16.84 3.19
N THR A 37 9.51 17.91 2.85
CA THR A 37 8.97 18.92 1.95
C THR A 37 8.67 18.35 0.57
N SER A 38 9.51 17.44 0.10
CA SER A 38 9.26 16.76 -1.18
C SER A 38 8.02 15.88 -1.10
N ILE A 39 7.88 15.14 -0.01
CA ILE A 39 6.68 14.32 0.21
C ILE A 39 5.43 15.21 0.15
N ALA A 40 5.47 16.35 0.83
CA ALA A 40 4.33 17.27 0.82
C ALA A 40 4.02 17.76 -0.59
N HIS A 41 5.05 18.06 -1.37
CA HIS A 41 4.86 18.49 -2.76
C HIS A 41 4.26 17.39 -3.62
N PHE A 42 4.68 16.16 -3.41
CA PHE A 42 4.12 15.03 -4.16
C PHE A 42 2.64 14.86 -3.83
N GLU A 43 2.26 15.01 -2.57
CA GLU A 43 0.88 14.83 -2.15
C GLU A 43 -0.02 16.01 -2.52
N SER A 44 0.55 17.19 -2.67
CA SER A 44 -0.21 18.35 -3.12
C SER A 44 -0.32 18.42 -4.63
N GLY A 45 0.51 17.65 -5.32
CA GLY A 45 0.53 17.67 -6.78
C GLY A 45 1.42 18.73 -7.36
N SER A 46 2.15 19.51 -6.53
CA SER A 46 3.01 20.57 -7.03
C SER A 46 4.30 20.04 -7.64
N ARG A 47 4.66 18.80 -7.33
CA ARG A 47 5.82 18.14 -7.92
C ARG A 47 5.54 16.67 -8.13
N LYS A 48 6.24 16.10 -9.12
CA LYS A 48 6.22 14.65 -9.35
C LYS A 48 7.55 14.08 -8.90
N PRO A 49 7.56 12.90 -8.29
CA PRO A 49 8.82 12.30 -7.86
C PRO A 49 9.65 11.86 -9.07
N SER A 50 10.97 11.84 -8.90
CA SER A 50 11.84 11.16 -9.82
C SER A 50 11.52 9.67 -9.80
N LEU A 51 12.02 8.94 -10.79
CA LEU A 51 11.83 7.49 -10.82
C LEU A 51 12.41 6.85 -9.58
N GLU A 52 13.57 7.31 -9.13
CA GLU A 52 14.20 6.76 -7.94
C GLU A 52 13.34 7.00 -6.70
N ASN A 53 12.83 8.21 -6.53
CA ASN A 53 11.99 8.51 -5.39
C ASN A 53 10.66 7.77 -5.46
N PHE A 54 10.11 7.63 -6.66
CA PHE A 54 8.90 6.85 -6.86
C PHE A 54 9.13 5.40 -6.42
N TYR A 55 10.24 4.82 -6.81
CA TYR A 55 10.59 3.46 -6.42
C TYR A 55 10.66 3.33 -4.90
N LYS A 56 11.34 4.29 -4.24
CA LYS A 56 11.45 4.27 -2.78
C LYS A 56 10.07 4.33 -2.12
N LEU A 57 9.18 5.16 -2.66
CA LEU A 57 7.85 5.29 -2.10
C LEU A 57 7.07 3.98 -2.20
N ILE A 58 7.06 3.35 -3.38
CA ILE A 58 6.26 2.13 -3.54
C ILE A 58 6.81 0.98 -2.73
N VAL A 59 8.14 0.91 -2.55
CA VAL A 59 8.74 -0.14 -1.75
C VAL A 59 8.39 0.05 -0.27
N VAL A 60 8.57 1.25 0.25
CA VAL A 60 8.30 1.52 1.66
C VAL A 60 6.82 1.37 1.97
N LEU A 61 5.96 1.84 1.07
CA LEU A 61 4.52 1.76 1.27
C LEU A 61 3.96 0.39 0.93
N ASN A 62 4.78 -0.48 0.32
CA ASN A 62 4.35 -1.80 -0.11
C ASN A 62 3.07 -1.72 -0.93
N VAL A 63 3.13 -0.92 -1.98
CA VAL A 63 1.99 -0.65 -2.83
C VAL A 63 2.36 -0.91 -4.28
N SER A 64 1.37 -1.31 -5.07
CA SER A 64 1.57 -1.53 -6.49
C SER A 64 1.81 -0.20 -7.21
N ALA A 65 2.81 -0.19 -8.10
CA ALA A 65 3.05 0.97 -8.93
C ALA A 65 1.82 1.27 -9.80
N ASP A 66 1.19 0.23 -10.32
CA ASP A 66 -0.01 0.41 -11.14
C ASP A 66 -1.13 1.06 -10.35
N TYR A 67 -1.31 0.66 -9.10
CA TYR A 67 -2.36 1.26 -8.27
C TYR A 67 -2.10 2.75 -8.05
N ILE A 68 -0.88 3.07 -7.67
CA ILE A 68 -0.57 4.46 -7.32
C ILE A 68 -0.59 5.36 -8.55
N LEU A 69 -0.36 4.79 -9.73
CA LEU A 69 -0.44 5.51 -10.99
C LEU A 69 -1.86 5.55 -11.56
N GLY A 70 -2.81 4.92 -10.89
CA GLY A 70 -4.20 4.93 -11.33
C GLY A 70 -4.53 3.91 -12.38
N ARG A 71 -3.66 2.94 -12.61
CA ARG A 71 -3.84 1.94 -13.66
C ARG A 71 -4.46 0.65 -13.15
N SER A 72 -4.62 0.50 -11.85
CA SER A 72 -5.17 -0.70 -11.24
C SER A 72 -5.95 -0.30 -10.00
N GLU A 73 -6.97 -1.07 -9.69
CA GLU A 73 -7.71 -0.89 -8.44
C GLU A 73 -7.16 -1.74 -7.32
N LYS A 74 -6.12 -2.53 -7.58
CA LYS A 74 -5.51 -3.38 -6.58
C LYS A 74 -4.32 -2.68 -5.95
N MET A 75 -4.43 -2.39 -4.67
CA MET A 75 -3.38 -1.64 -3.95
C MET A 75 -2.13 -2.47 -3.74
N SER A 76 -2.28 -3.74 -3.41
CA SER A 76 -1.15 -4.57 -3.05
C SER A 76 -0.36 -5.02 -4.28
N ALA A 77 0.96 -5.02 -4.16
CA ALA A 77 1.85 -5.53 -5.20
C ALA A 77 2.03 -7.04 -5.10
N SER A 78 1.48 -7.64 -4.07
CA SER A 78 1.70 -9.05 -3.76
C SER A 78 0.84 -9.96 -4.62
N GLY A 79 1.35 -11.16 -4.90
CA GLY A 79 0.58 -12.18 -5.60
C GLY A 79 -0.51 -12.81 -4.77
N VAL A 80 -0.62 -12.43 -3.49
CA VAL A 80 -1.70 -12.95 -2.65
C VAL A 80 -3.01 -12.19 -2.85
N ASP A 81 -3.01 -11.17 -3.71
CA ASP A 81 -4.19 -10.36 -3.92
C ASP A 81 -5.44 -11.15 -4.28
N PRO A 82 -5.38 -12.16 -5.18
CA PRO A 82 -6.58 -12.91 -5.50
C PRO A 82 -7.19 -13.59 -4.28
N ILE A 83 -6.34 -14.11 -3.40
CA ILE A 83 -6.80 -14.76 -2.17
C ILE A 83 -7.40 -13.73 -1.24
N MET A 84 -6.75 -12.60 -1.07
CA MET A 84 -7.25 -11.54 -0.20
C MET A 84 -8.59 -11.00 -0.69
N ASN A 85 -8.71 -10.81 -2.00
CA ASN A 85 -9.98 -10.36 -2.57
C ASN A 85 -11.10 -11.36 -2.27
N THR A 86 -10.81 -12.65 -2.40
CA THR A 86 -11.79 -13.67 -2.11
C THR A 86 -12.22 -13.61 -0.65
N LEU A 87 -11.24 -13.48 0.25
CA LEU A 87 -11.53 -13.39 1.68
C LEU A 87 -12.40 -12.18 2.01
N GLN A 88 -12.12 -11.06 1.36
CA GLN A 88 -12.88 -9.83 1.62
C GLN A 88 -14.32 -9.93 1.15
N LYS A 89 -14.60 -10.78 0.18
CA LYS A 89 -15.96 -10.97 -0.33
C LYS A 89 -16.79 -11.91 0.53
N LEU A 90 -16.17 -12.63 1.44
CA LEU A 90 -16.88 -13.55 2.31
C LEU A 90 -17.65 -12.79 3.39
N PRO A 91 -18.76 -13.35 3.88
CA PRO A 91 -19.42 -12.79 5.04
C PRO A 91 -18.44 -12.67 6.21
N GLU A 92 -18.70 -11.69 7.06
CA GLU A 92 -17.75 -11.38 8.12
C GLU A 92 -17.46 -12.58 9.02
N VAL A 93 -18.47 -13.35 9.33
CA VAL A 93 -18.29 -14.50 10.22
C VAL A 93 -17.35 -15.52 9.59
N GLU A 94 -17.58 -15.84 8.32
CA GLU A 94 -16.74 -16.81 7.62
C GLU A 94 -15.31 -16.30 7.46
N ARG A 95 -15.17 -15.00 7.14
CA ARG A 95 -13.87 -14.40 6.99
C ARG A 95 -13.10 -14.47 8.30
N ARG A 96 -13.75 -14.18 9.43
CA ARG A 96 -13.11 -14.24 10.73
C ARG A 96 -12.67 -15.65 11.09
N MET A 97 -13.48 -16.63 10.71
CA MET A 97 -13.12 -18.03 10.97
C MET A 97 -11.86 -18.41 10.22
N ILE A 98 -11.75 -18.00 8.96
CA ILE A 98 -10.58 -18.30 8.15
C ILE A 98 -9.35 -17.58 8.70
N GLU A 99 -9.50 -16.31 9.04
CA GLU A 99 -8.39 -15.54 9.59
C GLU A 99 -7.90 -16.14 10.90
N ARG A 100 -8.84 -16.59 11.73
CA ARG A 100 -8.49 -17.22 13.00
C ARG A 100 -7.77 -18.53 12.78
N PHE A 101 -8.19 -19.28 11.77
CA PHE A 101 -7.54 -20.54 11.43
C PHE A 101 -6.11 -20.31 10.98
N ILE A 102 -5.89 -19.32 10.12
CA ILE A 102 -4.55 -19.00 9.66
C ILE A 102 -3.66 -18.57 10.82
N THR A 103 -4.17 -17.72 11.69
CA THR A 103 -3.44 -17.27 12.86
C THR A 103 -3.09 -18.45 13.76
N SER A 104 -4.02 -19.37 13.91
CA SER A 104 -3.79 -20.56 14.72
C SER A 104 -2.66 -21.40 14.18
N LEU A 105 -2.58 -21.54 12.85
CA LEU A 105 -1.50 -22.29 12.23
C LEU A 105 -0.15 -21.65 12.50
N GLU A 106 -0.09 -20.34 12.38
CA GLU A 106 1.15 -19.62 12.63
C GLU A 106 1.57 -19.74 14.08
N SER A 107 0.61 -19.57 14.99
CA SER A 107 0.88 -19.71 16.42
C SER A 107 1.28 -21.13 16.78
N GLY A 108 0.70 -22.10 16.11
CA GLY A 108 1.02 -23.50 16.38
C GLY A 108 2.45 -23.83 16.07
N HIS A 109 3.04 -23.14 15.12
CA HIS A 109 4.44 -23.38 14.78
C HIS A 109 5.39 -22.87 15.84
N THR A 110 5.02 -21.79 16.51
CA THR A 110 5.89 -21.15 17.49
C THR A 110 5.55 -21.59 18.90
N LYS A 111 4.36 -22.17 19.12
CA LYS A 111 3.93 -22.58 20.43
C LYS A 111 3.46 -23.98 20.36
N PRO A 112 4.33 -24.88 20.59
CA PRO A 112 3.92 -26.22 20.66
C PRO A 112 2.99 -26.36 21.77
N GLU A 113 2.15 -26.31 22.09
CA GLU A 113 1.38 -26.32 23.04
C GLU A 113 0.95 -25.93 23.57
N GLY A 114 0.90 -25.96 23.31
CA GLY A 114 0.55 -25.44 24.04
C GLY A 114 -0.04 -25.36 24.58
#